data_a167f2aa156718fc3228396b8942c932
#
_entry.id   a167f2aa156718fc3228396b8942c932
#
_cell.length_a   1.000
_cell.length_b   1.000
_cell.length_c   1.000
_cell.angle_alpha   90.00
_cell.angle_beta   90.00
_cell.angle_gamma   90.00
#
_symmetry.space_group_name_H-M   'P 1'
#
loop_
_entity.id
_entity.type
_entity.pdbx_description
1 polymer ?
#
loop_
_entity_poly.entity_id
_entity_poly.type
_entity_poly.pdbx_seq_one_letter_code
_entity_poly.pdbx_strand_id
1 'polypeptide(L)'
;MDDDISKLLAAWPLVPGKLNCRIITGLDGEPKLQVRVEMGILQLNLEGRPDGLAPHGFPSVLEYFEHLIDGGRDRDDANGPAGPHGREPVGADSSASESEKSTLTAEECREIREEAELYYRRYVALLALEHYELVVRDTTRNLRAIDFIRDYAERDEDRQGLDELRPYVLMTRTRAVASMALRDNEPKAALLALDEGLDALKRAYVESGNPQLFEKSSEAQTLRLMREGLVPRLPVSQRSELRERLSRAIADENYELAAILRDELRQLQD
;
A
#
# COMPACT_ATOMS: atom_id res chain seq x y z
N MET A 1 -22.92 7.33 32.37
CA MET A 1 -21.68 7.38 31.61
C MET A 1 -21.52 8.84 31.21
N ASP A 2 -20.36 9.45 31.39
CA ASP A 2 -20.13 10.86 31.03
C ASP A 2 -19.88 10.87 29.50
N ASP A 3 -20.90 11.23 28.72
CA ASP A 3 -20.87 11.20 27.26
C ASP A 3 -20.17 12.44 26.68
N ASP A 4 -19.74 13.37 27.53
CA ASP A 4 -19.02 14.57 27.14
C ASP A 4 -17.53 14.31 26.92
N ILE A 5 -17.07 14.47 25.69
CA ILE A 5 -15.66 14.25 25.29
C ILE A 5 -14.76 15.46 25.55
N SER A 6 -15.26 16.56 26.11
CA SER A 6 -14.50 17.81 26.35
C SER A 6 -13.22 17.56 27.15
N LYS A 7 -13.27 16.69 28.17
CA LYS A 7 -12.10 16.32 28.98
C LYS A 7 -11.03 15.60 28.16
N LEU A 8 -11.43 14.71 27.25
CA LEU A 8 -10.51 13.97 26.37
C LEU A 8 -9.84 14.95 25.37
N LEU A 9 -10.61 15.87 24.82
CA LEU A 9 -10.11 16.88 23.89
C LEU A 9 -9.14 17.85 24.57
N ALA A 10 -9.46 18.28 25.79
CA ALA A 10 -8.59 19.16 26.60
C ALA A 10 -7.28 18.45 27.02
N ALA A 11 -7.35 17.15 27.33
CA ALA A 11 -6.17 16.36 27.69
C ALA A 11 -5.25 16.07 26.50
N TRP A 12 -5.75 16.19 25.28
CA TRP A 12 -4.98 16.00 24.05
C TRP A 12 -5.27 17.13 23.05
N PRO A 13 -4.67 18.31 23.25
CA PRO A 13 -4.88 19.46 22.38
C PRO A 13 -4.36 19.21 20.98
N LEU A 14 -5.10 19.72 19.98
CA LEU A 14 -4.70 19.68 18.58
C LEU A 14 -3.48 20.58 18.36
N VAL A 15 -2.45 20.05 17.70
CA VAL A 15 -1.28 20.82 17.25
C VAL A 15 -1.47 21.13 15.75
N PRO A 16 -1.72 22.38 15.37
CA PRO A 16 -1.92 22.74 13.97
C PRO A 16 -0.72 22.39 13.08
N GLY A 17 -1.00 22.00 11.83
CA GLY A 17 0.03 21.68 10.84
C GLY A 17 0.74 20.35 11.04
N LYS A 18 0.32 19.53 12.01
CA LYS A 18 0.82 18.17 12.24
C LYS A 18 -0.34 17.20 12.27
N LEU A 19 -0.09 15.98 11.80
CA LEU A 19 -1.00 14.86 12.03
C LEU A 19 -0.88 14.43 13.49
N ASN A 20 -1.92 14.65 14.27
CA ASN A 20 -1.94 14.32 15.69
C ASN A 20 -2.51 12.90 15.84
N CYS A 21 -1.65 11.92 16.01
CA CYS A 21 -2.02 10.52 16.16
C CYS A 21 -1.24 9.83 17.27
N ARG A 22 -1.81 8.76 17.82
CA ARG A 22 -1.20 7.93 18.88
C ARG A 22 -1.81 6.54 18.90
N ILE A 23 -1.10 5.59 19.47
CA ILE A 23 -1.63 4.27 19.78
C ILE A 23 -1.91 4.22 21.28
N ILE A 24 -3.07 3.69 21.65
CA ILE A 24 -3.49 3.44 23.04
C ILE A 24 -3.90 1.98 23.20
N THR A 25 -3.97 1.52 24.44
CA THR A 25 -4.64 0.27 24.77
C THR A 25 -6.13 0.54 25.01
N GLY A 26 -7.00 -0.14 24.24
CA GLY A 26 -8.45 -0.05 24.39
C GLY A 26 -8.95 -0.68 25.69
N LEU A 27 -10.23 -0.47 26.00
CA LEU A 27 -10.88 -1.10 27.18
C LEU A 27 -10.99 -2.62 27.02
N ASP A 28 -10.94 -3.11 25.79
CA ASP A 28 -10.89 -4.54 25.41
C ASP A 28 -9.48 -5.14 25.49
N GLY A 29 -8.49 -4.35 25.89
CA GLY A 29 -7.09 -4.77 25.94
C GLY A 29 -6.36 -4.67 24.59
N GLU A 30 -7.09 -4.42 23.50
CA GLU A 30 -6.53 -4.36 22.16
C GLU A 30 -5.94 -2.98 21.83
N PRO A 31 -4.86 -2.91 21.02
CA PRO A 31 -4.29 -1.63 20.60
C PRO A 31 -5.24 -0.90 19.64
N LYS A 32 -5.45 0.39 19.90
CA LYS A 32 -6.28 1.28 19.08
C LYS A 32 -5.45 2.46 18.60
N LEU A 33 -5.62 2.80 17.33
CA LEU A 33 -5.08 4.03 16.76
C LEU A 33 -6.07 5.17 17.00
N GLN A 34 -5.60 6.27 17.56
CA GLN A 34 -6.38 7.48 17.68
C GLN A 34 -5.78 8.59 16.83
N VAL A 35 -6.65 9.32 16.12
CA VAL A 35 -6.31 10.51 15.34
C VAL A 35 -7.12 11.69 15.85
N ARG A 36 -6.44 12.75 16.33
CA ARG A 36 -7.08 13.97 16.79
C ARG A 36 -7.44 14.85 15.60
N VAL A 37 -8.71 15.10 15.43
CA VAL A 37 -9.25 16.06 14.43
C VAL A 37 -9.81 17.28 15.15
N GLU A 38 -10.16 18.36 14.41
CA GLU A 38 -10.55 19.66 14.99
C GLU A 38 -11.61 19.53 16.09
N MET A 39 -12.67 18.76 15.84
CA MET A 39 -13.82 18.66 16.75
C MET A 39 -13.98 17.30 17.41
N GLY A 40 -12.99 16.39 17.27
CA GLY A 40 -13.16 15.04 17.77
C GLY A 40 -11.89 14.20 17.76
N ILE A 41 -12.08 12.92 17.99
CA ILE A 41 -11.06 11.90 17.91
C ILE A 41 -11.62 10.75 17.06
N LEU A 42 -10.91 10.38 16.02
CA LEU A 42 -11.17 9.12 15.33
C LEU A 42 -10.44 8.02 16.07
N GLN A 43 -11.13 6.92 16.37
CA GLN A 43 -10.51 5.74 16.94
C GLN A 43 -10.70 4.55 16.00
N LEU A 44 -9.60 3.93 15.64
CA LEU A 44 -9.52 2.86 14.66
C LEU A 44 -8.87 1.62 15.28
N ASN A 45 -9.35 0.44 14.90
CA ASN A 45 -8.68 -0.81 15.22
C ASN A 45 -7.38 -0.93 14.40
N LEU A 46 -6.34 -1.49 15.01
CA LEU A 46 -5.09 -1.77 14.29
C LEU A 46 -5.21 -3.02 13.41
N GLU A 47 -5.96 -4.02 13.88
CA GLU A 47 -6.19 -5.26 13.14
C GLU A 47 -7.58 -5.28 12.49
N GLY A 48 -7.73 -6.05 11.42
CA GLY A 48 -8.96 -6.19 10.69
C GLY A 48 -9.44 -4.88 10.06
N ARG A 49 -10.76 -4.74 9.91
CA ARG A 49 -11.38 -3.52 9.40
C ARG A 49 -11.24 -2.39 10.43
N PRO A 50 -10.89 -1.16 10.00
CA PRO A 50 -10.58 -0.06 10.92
C PRO A 50 -11.70 0.32 11.88
N ASP A 51 -12.96 0.21 11.47
CA ASP A 51 -14.15 0.49 12.29
C ASP A 51 -14.58 -0.70 13.17
N GLY A 52 -13.99 -1.89 12.97
CA GLY A 52 -14.29 -3.10 13.71
C GLY A 52 -15.58 -3.80 13.27
N LEU A 53 -16.22 -3.36 12.20
CA LEU A 53 -17.43 -3.99 11.67
C LEU A 53 -17.08 -5.21 10.80
N ALA A 54 -18.03 -6.16 10.74
CA ALA A 54 -17.96 -7.32 9.87
C ALA A 54 -19.15 -7.28 8.89
N PRO A 55 -19.04 -6.55 7.75
CA PRO A 55 -20.11 -6.42 6.78
C PRO A 55 -20.47 -7.78 6.20
N HIS A 56 -21.77 -8.08 6.12
CA HIS A 56 -22.29 -9.35 5.60
C HIS A 56 -21.67 -10.61 6.29
N GLY A 57 -21.11 -10.47 7.49
CA GLY A 57 -20.41 -11.54 8.22
C GLY A 57 -18.99 -11.82 7.74
N PHE A 58 -18.45 -11.01 6.83
CA PHE A 58 -17.08 -11.08 6.33
C PHE A 58 -16.15 -10.08 7.02
N PRO A 59 -14.83 -10.32 7.02
CA PRO A 59 -13.86 -9.39 7.59
C PRO A 59 -13.83 -8.02 6.91
N SER A 60 -14.27 -7.93 5.64
CA SER A 60 -14.34 -6.70 4.86
C SER A 60 -15.38 -6.79 3.74
N VAL A 61 -15.81 -5.64 3.23
CA VAL A 61 -16.67 -5.53 2.04
C VAL A 61 -15.97 -6.10 0.81
N LEU A 62 -14.68 -5.83 0.67
CA LEU A 62 -13.89 -6.37 -0.45
C LEU A 62 -13.91 -7.90 -0.46
N GLU A 63 -13.62 -8.55 0.67
CA GLU A 63 -13.62 -10.02 0.78
C GLU A 63 -15.01 -10.63 0.54
N TYR A 64 -16.07 -9.93 0.94
CA TYR A 64 -17.44 -10.34 0.64
C TYR A 64 -17.70 -10.36 -0.87
N PHE A 65 -17.36 -9.30 -1.58
CA PHE A 65 -17.60 -9.25 -3.03
C PHE A 65 -16.64 -10.15 -3.82
N GLU A 66 -15.39 -10.30 -3.38
CA GLU A 66 -14.47 -11.30 -3.94
C GLU A 66 -15.09 -12.71 -3.84
N HIS A 67 -15.63 -13.07 -2.66
CA HIS A 67 -16.28 -14.35 -2.46
C HIS A 67 -17.51 -14.55 -3.37
N LEU A 68 -18.32 -13.51 -3.58
CA LEU A 68 -19.49 -13.60 -4.47
C LEU A 68 -19.09 -13.83 -5.93
N ILE A 69 -18.05 -13.16 -6.41
CA ILE A 69 -17.56 -13.30 -7.78
C ILE A 69 -16.88 -14.65 -7.99
N ASP A 70 -16.05 -15.08 -7.04
CA ASP A 70 -15.36 -16.38 -7.12
C ASP A 70 -16.35 -17.55 -6.96
N GLY A 71 -17.35 -17.44 -6.09
CA GLY A 71 -18.40 -18.45 -5.92
C GLY A 71 -19.30 -18.62 -7.14
N GLY A 72 -19.43 -17.60 -7.99
CA GLY A 72 -20.04 -17.71 -9.31
C GLY A 72 -19.21 -18.54 -10.29
N ARG A 73 -17.88 -18.39 -10.28
CA ARG A 73 -16.96 -19.13 -11.15
C ARG A 73 -16.87 -20.63 -10.84
N ASP A 74 -16.88 -21.00 -9.57
CA ASP A 74 -16.82 -22.43 -9.16
C ASP A 74 -18.06 -23.23 -9.60
N ARG A 75 -19.21 -22.58 -9.85
CA ARG A 75 -20.42 -23.21 -10.37
C ARG A 75 -20.38 -23.44 -11.88
N ASP A 76 -19.71 -22.58 -12.64
CA ASP A 76 -19.55 -22.75 -14.09
C ASP A 76 -18.60 -23.92 -14.43
N ASP A 77 -17.55 -24.11 -13.62
CA ASP A 77 -16.61 -25.23 -13.79
C ASP A 77 -17.18 -26.57 -13.26
N ALA A 78 -18.19 -26.54 -12.41
CA ALA A 78 -18.83 -27.74 -11.85
C ALA A 78 -19.91 -28.39 -12.75
N ASN A 79 -20.21 -27.82 -13.92
CA ASN A 79 -21.17 -28.35 -14.88
C ASN A 79 -20.57 -29.40 -15.82
N GLY A 80 -19.73 -30.33 -15.27
CA GLY A 80 -19.40 -31.60 -15.87
C GLY A 80 -20.59 -32.57 -15.77
N PRO A 81 -20.70 -33.61 -16.63
CA PRO A 81 -21.94 -34.35 -16.87
C PRO A 81 -22.48 -35.04 -15.63
N ALA A 82 -23.72 -34.77 -15.32
CA ALA A 82 -24.50 -35.28 -14.21
C ALA A 82 -24.53 -36.81 -14.14
N GLY A 83 -24.16 -37.38 -13.00
CA GLY A 83 -24.48 -38.74 -12.60
C GLY A 83 -25.88 -38.83 -11.97
N PRO A 84 -26.59 -39.97 -12.14
CA PRO A 84 -28.00 -40.06 -11.84
C PRO A 84 -28.24 -40.47 -10.37
N HIS A 85 -28.65 -39.60 -9.51
CA HIS A 85 -29.47 -39.92 -8.33
C HIS A 85 -30.18 -38.68 -7.79
N GLY A 86 -31.51 -38.66 -7.98
CA GLY A 86 -32.39 -37.62 -7.53
C GLY A 86 -32.55 -37.53 -6.00
N ARG A 87 -32.77 -36.31 -5.56
CA ARG A 87 -33.60 -35.95 -4.40
C ARG A 87 -34.18 -34.57 -4.66
N GLU A 88 -35.49 -34.52 -4.80
CA GLU A 88 -36.25 -33.26 -4.80
C GLU A 88 -36.27 -32.68 -3.41
N PRO A 89 -36.08 -31.36 -3.21
CA PRO A 89 -36.57 -30.65 -2.05
C PRO A 89 -37.88 -29.93 -2.37
N VAL A 90 -38.85 -30.21 -1.50
CA VAL A 90 -40.15 -29.57 -1.42
C VAL A 90 -40.00 -28.10 -1.08
N GLY A 91 -40.64 -27.25 -1.86
CA GLY A 91 -41.20 -25.93 -1.66
C GLY A 91 -40.63 -24.98 -0.62
N ALA A 92 -39.98 -23.90 -1.10
CA ALA A 92 -40.12 -22.56 -0.53
C ALA A 92 -39.96 -21.57 -1.69
N ASP A 93 -41.06 -20.84 -1.96
CA ASP A 93 -41.11 -19.69 -2.83
C ASP A 93 -40.17 -18.61 -2.34
N SER A 94 -39.10 -18.36 -3.05
CA SER A 94 -38.37 -17.09 -3.10
C SER A 94 -37.56 -17.06 -4.40
N SER A 95 -38.26 -16.67 -5.47
CA SER A 95 -37.66 -16.33 -6.75
C SER A 95 -36.96 -14.98 -6.67
N ALA A 96 -35.80 -14.96 -6.03
CA ALA A 96 -34.75 -14.07 -6.42
C ALA A 96 -33.70 -14.98 -7.07
N SER A 97 -33.64 -14.97 -8.39
CA SER A 97 -32.55 -15.57 -9.14
C SER A 97 -31.26 -14.95 -8.60
N GLU A 98 -30.49 -15.72 -7.85
CA GLU A 98 -29.07 -15.46 -7.67
C GLU A 98 -28.41 -15.62 -9.05
N SER A 99 -28.59 -14.57 -9.87
CA SER A 99 -27.97 -14.40 -11.16
C SER A 99 -26.45 -14.37 -10.90
N GLU A 100 -25.72 -15.20 -11.60
CA GLU A 100 -24.27 -15.24 -11.67
C GLU A 100 -23.71 -13.82 -11.66
N LYS A 101 -23.10 -13.40 -10.55
CA LYS A 101 -22.61 -12.07 -10.39
C LYS A 101 -21.20 -11.99 -10.97
N SER A 102 -21.09 -11.51 -12.19
CA SER A 102 -19.82 -11.31 -12.89
C SER A 102 -19.29 -9.88 -12.81
N THR A 103 -20.11 -8.92 -12.34
CA THR A 103 -19.79 -7.49 -12.31
C THR A 103 -20.26 -6.82 -11.04
N LEU A 104 -19.66 -5.65 -10.72
CA LEU A 104 -20.01 -4.81 -9.59
C LEU A 104 -20.88 -3.64 -10.04
N THR A 105 -21.99 -3.45 -9.36
CA THR A 105 -22.86 -2.28 -9.53
C THR A 105 -22.19 -1.02 -8.97
N ALA A 106 -22.71 0.16 -9.35
CA ALA A 106 -22.22 1.44 -8.82
C ALA A 106 -22.30 1.54 -7.29
N GLU A 107 -23.32 0.96 -6.67
CA GLU A 107 -23.50 0.96 -5.21
C GLU A 107 -22.42 0.13 -4.53
N GLU A 108 -22.14 -1.06 -5.05
CA GLU A 108 -21.11 -1.95 -4.53
C GLU A 108 -19.69 -1.38 -4.71
N CYS A 109 -19.44 -0.74 -5.85
CA CYS A 109 -18.21 0.02 -6.04
C CYS A 109 -18.08 1.18 -5.03
N ARG A 110 -19.21 1.82 -4.67
CA ARG A 110 -19.25 2.86 -3.63
C ARG A 110 -18.90 2.29 -2.25
N GLU A 111 -19.48 1.15 -1.87
CA GLU A 111 -19.17 0.49 -0.59
C GLU A 111 -17.69 0.12 -0.47
N ILE A 112 -17.07 -0.42 -1.53
CA ILE A 112 -15.63 -0.73 -1.56
C ILE A 112 -14.79 0.54 -1.43
N ARG A 113 -15.20 1.65 -2.08
CA ARG A 113 -14.51 2.95 -1.98
C ARG A 113 -14.59 3.54 -0.58
N GLU A 114 -15.77 3.51 0.05
CA GLU A 114 -15.97 3.98 1.44
C GLU A 114 -15.09 3.17 2.41
N GLU A 115 -15.00 1.86 2.21
CA GLU A 115 -14.12 1.02 2.99
C GLU A 115 -12.63 1.34 2.73
N ALA A 116 -12.22 1.55 1.49
CA ALA A 116 -10.85 1.93 1.15
C ALA A 116 -10.45 3.25 1.84
N GLU A 117 -11.40 4.18 2.05
CA GLU A 117 -11.16 5.42 2.81
C GLU A 117 -10.90 5.16 4.30
N LEU A 118 -11.54 4.17 4.93
CA LEU A 118 -11.23 3.80 6.32
C LEU A 118 -9.78 3.34 6.45
N TYR A 119 -9.32 2.49 5.54
CA TYR A 119 -7.94 2.02 5.50
C TYR A 119 -6.96 3.17 5.18
N TYR A 120 -7.34 4.10 4.28
CA TYR A 120 -6.57 5.32 4.00
C TYR A 120 -6.30 6.12 5.27
N ARG A 121 -7.33 6.41 6.06
CA ARG A 121 -7.20 7.16 7.33
C ARG A 121 -6.26 6.45 8.28
N ARG A 122 -6.30 5.11 8.33
CA ARG A 122 -5.43 4.30 9.19
C ARG A 122 -3.99 4.32 8.73
N TYR A 123 -3.70 4.01 7.46
CA TYR A 123 -2.31 3.92 7.03
C TYR A 123 -1.60 5.30 6.97
N VAL A 124 -2.30 6.40 6.75
CA VAL A 124 -1.70 7.74 6.84
C VAL A 124 -1.23 8.05 8.26
N ALA A 125 -2.03 7.70 9.28
CA ALA A 125 -1.65 7.88 10.67
C ALA A 125 -0.54 6.90 11.08
N LEU A 126 -0.59 5.66 10.62
CA LEU A 126 0.45 4.65 10.87
C LEU A 126 1.79 5.05 10.24
N LEU A 127 1.77 5.68 9.06
CA LEU A 127 2.99 6.21 8.42
C LEU A 127 3.63 7.31 9.28
N ALA A 128 2.83 8.20 9.86
CA ALA A 128 3.31 9.25 10.75
C ALA A 128 3.84 8.71 12.08
N LEU A 129 3.39 7.53 12.51
CA LEU A 129 3.87 6.82 13.69
C LEU A 129 4.98 5.81 13.38
N GLU A 130 5.45 5.74 12.13
CA GLU A 130 6.53 4.86 11.66
C GLU A 130 6.23 3.36 11.80
N HIS A 131 4.93 2.98 11.81
CA HIS A 131 4.47 1.58 11.79
C HIS A 131 4.40 1.06 10.35
N TYR A 132 5.53 0.97 9.69
CA TYR A 132 5.64 0.75 8.25
C TYR A 132 5.05 -0.58 7.77
N GLU A 133 5.17 -1.65 8.55
CA GLU A 133 4.60 -2.97 8.22
C GLU A 133 3.08 -2.91 8.06
N LEU A 134 2.41 -2.18 8.96
CA LEU A 134 0.97 -1.99 8.91
C LEU A 134 0.56 -1.07 7.76
N VAL A 135 1.41 -0.09 7.41
CA VAL A 135 1.21 0.74 6.20
C VAL A 135 1.28 -0.11 4.94
N VAL A 136 2.28 -1.00 4.82
CA VAL A 136 2.42 -1.90 3.67
C VAL A 136 1.20 -2.82 3.57
N ARG A 137 0.73 -3.39 4.67
CA ARG A 137 -0.48 -4.23 4.73
C ARG A 137 -1.69 -3.49 4.17
N ASP A 138 -2.00 -2.32 4.74
CA ASP A 138 -3.20 -1.57 4.41
C ASP A 138 -3.17 -0.97 2.99
N THR A 139 -2.01 -0.49 2.54
CA THR A 139 -1.84 0.00 1.16
C THR A 139 -1.92 -1.13 0.14
N THR A 140 -1.39 -2.32 0.44
CA THR A 140 -1.53 -3.51 -0.42
C THR A 140 -2.99 -3.92 -0.54
N ARG A 141 -3.73 -3.90 0.57
CA ARG A 141 -5.18 -4.14 0.56
C ARG A 141 -5.92 -3.12 -0.32
N ASN A 142 -5.60 -1.83 -0.21
CA ASN A 142 -6.24 -0.80 -1.03
C ASN A 142 -5.88 -0.92 -2.52
N LEU A 143 -4.66 -1.32 -2.87
CA LEU A 143 -4.31 -1.63 -4.27
C LEU A 143 -5.15 -2.79 -4.80
N ARG A 144 -5.37 -3.85 -4.00
CA ARG A 144 -6.26 -4.97 -4.36
C ARG A 144 -7.70 -4.49 -4.59
N ALA A 145 -8.21 -3.57 -3.76
CA ALA A 145 -9.54 -2.99 -3.96
C ALA A 145 -9.65 -2.16 -5.25
N ILE A 146 -8.60 -1.41 -5.58
CA ILE A 146 -8.52 -0.66 -6.84
C ILE A 146 -8.53 -1.62 -8.04
N ASP A 147 -7.71 -2.68 -7.99
CA ASP A 147 -7.66 -3.70 -9.05
C ASP A 147 -9.02 -4.38 -9.19
N PHE A 148 -9.66 -4.75 -8.09
CA PHE A 148 -10.95 -5.42 -8.08
C PHE A 148 -12.07 -4.58 -8.71
N ILE A 149 -12.18 -3.29 -8.37
CA ILE A 149 -13.13 -2.39 -9.02
C ILE A 149 -12.79 -2.20 -10.50
N ARG A 150 -11.52 -2.03 -10.86
CA ARG A 150 -11.10 -1.88 -12.25
C ARG A 150 -11.52 -3.09 -13.11
N ASP A 151 -11.36 -4.28 -12.56
CA ASP A 151 -11.60 -5.52 -13.30
C ASP A 151 -13.10 -5.89 -13.38
N TYR A 152 -13.88 -5.53 -12.35
CA TYR A 152 -15.27 -6.00 -12.21
C TYR A 152 -16.36 -4.94 -12.24
N ALA A 153 -16.06 -3.65 -12.18
CA ALA A 153 -17.11 -2.61 -12.25
C ALA A 153 -17.83 -2.62 -13.60
N GLU A 154 -19.16 -2.47 -13.58
CA GLU A 154 -19.98 -2.36 -14.80
C GLU A 154 -19.67 -1.10 -15.59
N ARG A 155 -19.47 0.03 -14.87
CA ARG A 155 -19.34 1.34 -15.51
C ARG A 155 -17.87 1.80 -15.49
N ASP A 156 -17.45 2.42 -16.59
CA ASP A 156 -16.10 2.98 -16.73
C ASP A 156 -15.82 4.12 -15.72
N GLU A 157 -16.85 4.89 -15.35
CA GLU A 157 -16.72 5.94 -14.34
C GLU A 157 -16.31 5.37 -12.97
N ASP A 158 -16.87 4.21 -12.58
CA ASP A 158 -16.52 3.54 -11.33
C ASP A 158 -15.11 2.95 -11.36
N ARG A 159 -14.68 2.43 -12.52
CA ARG A 159 -13.30 1.96 -12.74
C ARG A 159 -12.29 3.07 -12.56
N GLN A 160 -12.54 4.24 -13.13
CA GLN A 160 -11.63 5.38 -13.07
C GLN A 160 -11.57 6.03 -11.69
N GLY A 161 -12.71 6.14 -11.00
CA GLY A 161 -12.83 6.93 -9.77
C GLY A 161 -11.90 6.49 -8.63
N LEU A 162 -11.64 5.19 -8.46
CA LEU A 162 -10.71 4.69 -7.45
C LEU A 162 -9.28 4.57 -8.00
N ASP A 163 -9.13 4.34 -9.30
CA ASP A 163 -7.81 4.21 -9.95
C ASP A 163 -6.98 5.51 -9.90
N GLU A 164 -7.64 6.66 -9.84
CA GLU A 164 -6.98 7.97 -9.63
C GLU A 164 -6.15 8.03 -8.33
N LEU A 165 -6.50 7.22 -7.32
CA LEU A 165 -5.77 7.15 -6.06
C LEU A 165 -4.56 6.20 -6.13
N ARG A 166 -4.45 5.35 -7.15
CA ARG A 166 -3.38 4.36 -7.31
C ARG A 166 -1.98 4.96 -7.16
N PRO A 167 -1.62 6.09 -7.82
CA PRO A 167 -0.30 6.68 -7.68
C PRO A 167 0.05 7.03 -6.23
N TYR A 168 -0.90 7.62 -5.49
CA TYR A 168 -0.69 7.97 -4.09
C TYR A 168 -0.49 6.74 -3.20
N VAL A 169 -1.30 5.68 -3.40
CA VAL A 169 -1.18 4.42 -2.65
C VAL A 169 0.15 3.73 -2.92
N LEU A 170 0.57 3.68 -4.20
CA LEU A 170 1.88 3.13 -4.61
C LEU A 170 3.04 3.90 -3.98
N MET A 171 3.02 5.24 -4.04
CA MET A 171 4.03 6.09 -3.40
C MET A 171 4.09 5.81 -1.90
N THR A 172 2.95 5.77 -1.21
CA THR A 172 2.88 5.57 0.25
C THR A 172 3.42 4.20 0.64
N ARG A 173 3.05 3.14 -0.10
CA ARG A 173 3.57 1.79 0.09
C ARG A 173 5.08 1.74 -0.12
N THR A 174 5.58 2.31 -1.21
CA THR A 174 7.01 2.36 -1.53
C THR A 174 7.81 3.07 -0.44
N ARG A 175 7.31 4.22 0.05
CA ARG A 175 7.93 4.95 1.17
C ARG A 175 8.03 4.08 2.42
N ALA A 176 6.97 3.34 2.75
CA ALA A 176 6.97 2.46 3.91
C ALA A 176 8.00 1.33 3.76
N VAL A 177 8.05 0.65 2.59
CA VAL A 177 9.03 -0.41 2.31
C VAL A 177 10.46 0.11 2.40
N ALA A 178 10.74 1.25 1.77
CA ALA A 178 12.07 1.86 1.82
C ALA A 178 12.45 2.29 3.24
N SER A 179 11.49 2.81 4.03
CA SER A 179 11.73 3.21 5.42
C SER A 179 11.99 2.00 6.34
N MET A 180 11.32 0.85 6.10
CA MET A 180 11.63 -0.41 6.79
C MET A 180 13.08 -0.83 6.54
N ALA A 181 13.51 -0.87 5.28
CA ALA A 181 14.88 -1.23 4.93
C ALA A 181 15.92 -0.26 5.56
N LEU A 182 15.59 1.04 5.63
CA LEU A 182 16.47 2.02 6.30
C LEU A 182 16.54 1.80 7.81
N ARG A 183 15.43 1.50 8.46
CA ARG A 183 15.38 1.15 9.88
C ARG A 183 16.25 -0.08 10.17
N ASP A 184 16.24 -1.04 9.27
CA ASP A 184 17.02 -2.28 9.37
C ASP A 184 18.49 -2.10 8.89
N ASN A 185 18.89 -0.85 8.62
CA ASN A 185 20.24 -0.48 8.14
C ASN A 185 20.63 -1.12 6.79
N GLU A 186 19.66 -1.26 5.90
CA GLU A 186 19.80 -1.84 4.55
C GLU A 186 19.59 -0.79 3.44
N PRO A 187 20.47 0.19 3.25
CA PRO A 187 20.26 1.29 2.30
C PRO A 187 20.20 0.83 0.84
N LYS A 188 20.80 -0.31 0.49
CA LYS A 188 20.71 -0.89 -0.86
C LYS A 188 19.31 -1.45 -1.13
N ALA A 189 18.71 -2.12 -0.16
CA ALA A 189 17.35 -2.62 -0.25
C ALA A 189 16.34 -1.46 -0.34
N ALA A 190 16.57 -0.40 0.45
CA ALA A 190 15.77 0.82 0.36
C ALA A 190 15.85 1.47 -1.02
N LEU A 191 17.04 1.55 -1.63
CA LEU A 191 17.21 2.08 -2.98
C LEU A 191 16.48 1.24 -4.02
N LEU A 192 16.60 -0.10 -3.94
CA LEU A 192 15.89 -1.01 -4.84
C LEU A 192 14.37 -0.83 -4.72
N ALA A 193 13.84 -0.76 -3.49
CA ALA A 193 12.41 -0.54 -3.26
C ALA A 193 11.92 0.79 -3.88
N LEU A 194 12.74 1.86 -3.82
CA LEU A 194 12.41 3.14 -4.44
C LEU A 194 12.44 3.07 -5.97
N ASP A 195 13.41 2.38 -6.56
CA ASP A 195 13.49 2.17 -8.01
C ASP A 195 12.29 1.36 -8.52
N GLU A 196 11.94 0.25 -7.86
CA GLU A 196 10.76 -0.56 -8.18
C GLU A 196 9.45 0.25 -8.03
N GLY A 197 9.37 1.09 -7.00
CA GLY A 197 8.22 1.97 -6.77
C GLY A 197 8.06 3.04 -7.85
N LEU A 198 9.16 3.65 -8.31
CA LEU A 198 9.15 4.60 -9.42
C LEU A 198 8.71 3.93 -10.72
N ASP A 199 9.17 2.70 -10.97
CA ASP A 199 8.76 1.91 -12.13
C ASP A 199 7.27 1.53 -12.06
N ALA A 200 6.76 1.18 -10.87
CA ALA A 200 5.34 0.90 -10.65
C ALA A 200 4.48 2.15 -10.89
N LEU A 201 4.90 3.32 -10.38
CA LEU A 201 4.23 4.59 -10.64
C LEU A 201 4.20 4.93 -12.13
N LYS A 202 5.33 4.76 -12.82
CA LYS A 202 5.41 5.00 -14.26
C LYS A 202 4.43 4.12 -15.04
N ARG A 203 4.35 2.82 -14.69
CA ARG A 203 3.38 1.89 -15.30
C ARG A 203 1.95 2.36 -15.05
N ALA A 204 1.59 2.74 -13.82
CA ALA A 204 0.25 3.22 -13.48
C ALA A 204 -0.16 4.44 -14.33
N TYR A 205 0.75 5.40 -14.54
CA TYR A 205 0.48 6.55 -15.41
C TYR A 205 0.36 6.20 -16.90
N VAL A 206 1.07 5.17 -17.37
CA VAL A 206 0.93 4.65 -18.74
C VAL A 206 -0.43 3.95 -18.90
N GLU A 207 -0.81 3.10 -17.96
CA GLU A 207 -2.08 2.36 -17.95
C GLU A 207 -3.30 3.30 -17.87
N SER A 208 -3.21 4.39 -17.11
CA SER A 208 -4.26 5.42 -17.05
C SER A 208 -4.32 6.33 -18.30
N GLY A 209 -3.47 6.10 -19.32
CA GLY A 209 -3.42 6.91 -20.53
C GLY A 209 -2.75 8.28 -20.37
N ASN A 210 -2.09 8.56 -19.24
CA ASN A 210 -1.52 9.84 -18.91
C ASN A 210 -0.01 9.79 -18.61
N PRO A 211 0.84 9.17 -19.46
CA PRO A 211 2.26 8.96 -19.17
C PRO A 211 3.04 10.26 -18.92
N GLN A 212 2.61 11.37 -19.53
CA GLN A 212 3.24 12.69 -19.39
C GLN A 212 3.10 13.28 -17.97
N LEU A 213 2.11 12.81 -17.16
CA LEU A 213 1.92 13.30 -15.82
C LEU A 213 2.95 12.72 -14.85
N PHE A 214 3.53 11.55 -15.14
CA PHE A 214 4.52 10.90 -14.27
C PHE A 214 5.68 11.83 -13.89
N GLU A 215 6.26 12.53 -14.88
CA GLU A 215 7.41 13.40 -14.63
C GLU A 215 7.09 14.61 -13.73
N LYS A 216 5.83 15.03 -13.72
CA LYS A 216 5.35 16.20 -12.95
C LYS A 216 4.65 15.82 -11.67
N SER A 217 4.42 14.51 -11.43
CA SER A 217 3.64 14.06 -10.27
C SER A 217 4.40 14.30 -8.96
N SER A 218 3.66 14.70 -7.92
CA SER A 218 4.19 14.88 -6.56
C SER A 218 4.68 13.55 -5.98
N GLU A 219 4.04 12.45 -6.38
CA GLU A 219 4.35 11.09 -5.97
C GLU A 219 5.74 10.66 -6.47
N ALA A 220 6.00 10.85 -7.77
CA ALA A 220 7.31 10.54 -8.33
C ALA A 220 8.41 11.46 -7.76
N GLN A 221 8.11 12.75 -7.58
CA GLN A 221 9.05 13.69 -6.96
C GLN A 221 9.40 13.28 -5.52
N THR A 222 8.40 12.85 -4.73
CA THR A 222 8.62 12.39 -3.36
C THR A 222 9.57 11.19 -3.32
N LEU A 223 9.37 10.18 -4.18
CA LEU A 223 10.25 9.01 -4.22
C LEU A 223 11.65 9.35 -4.74
N ARG A 224 11.76 10.24 -5.74
CA ARG A 224 13.07 10.71 -6.24
C ARG A 224 13.87 11.44 -5.17
N LEU A 225 13.24 12.32 -4.39
CA LEU A 225 13.90 13.01 -3.28
C LEU A 225 14.39 12.05 -2.19
N MET A 226 13.58 11.04 -1.84
CA MET A 226 14.04 9.98 -0.93
C MET A 226 15.24 9.23 -1.50
N ARG A 227 15.18 8.84 -2.77
CA ARG A 227 16.26 8.14 -3.48
C ARG A 227 17.56 8.94 -3.49
N GLU A 228 17.50 10.20 -3.87
CA GLU A 228 18.66 11.11 -3.90
C GLU A 228 19.29 11.26 -2.51
N GLY A 229 18.50 11.34 -1.46
CA GLY A 229 18.97 11.41 -0.07
C GLY A 229 19.67 10.12 0.40
N LEU A 230 19.46 8.99 -0.28
CA LEU A 230 20.10 7.71 0.05
C LEU A 230 21.43 7.47 -0.67
N VAL A 231 21.64 8.04 -1.85
CA VAL A 231 22.86 7.85 -2.63
C VAL A 231 24.14 8.11 -1.83
N PRO A 232 24.25 9.18 -1.03
CA PRO A 232 25.43 9.42 -0.19
C PRO A 232 25.62 8.41 0.95
N ARG A 233 24.57 7.66 1.32
CA ARG A 233 24.60 6.67 2.41
C ARG A 233 24.93 5.26 1.94
N LEU A 234 25.00 5.05 0.62
CA LEU A 234 25.39 3.75 0.07
C LEU A 234 26.86 3.48 0.41
N PRO A 235 27.20 2.29 0.91
CA PRO A 235 28.59 1.92 1.08
C PRO A 235 29.27 1.97 -0.29
N VAL A 236 30.34 2.74 -0.38
CA VAL A 236 31.18 2.79 -1.57
C VAL A 236 31.69 1.37 -1.78
N SER A 237 31.42 0.75 -2.92
CA SER A 237 31.98 -0.57 -3.20
C SER A 237 33.52 -0.44 -3.18
N GLN A 238 34.19 -1.36 -2.53
CA GLN A 238 35.67 -1.40 -2.46
C GLN A 238 36.28 -1.19 -3.86
N ARG A 239 35.66 -1.74 -4.88
CA ARG A 239 36.06 -1.58 -6.27
C ARG A 239 35.86 -0.16 -6.81
N SER A 240 34.80 0.54 -6.40
CA SER A 240 34.55 1.95 -6.78
C SER A 240 35.56 2.87 -6.09
N GLU A 241 35.83 2.64 -4.82
CA GLU A 241 36.81 3.37 -4.05
C GLU A 241 38.23 3.21 -4.63
N LEU A 242 38.62 1.98 -4.96
CA LEU A 242 39.89 1.71 -5.60
C LEU A 242 40.02 2.37 -6.98
N ARG A 243 38.94 2.43 -7.76
CA ARG A 243 38.96 3.15 -9.06
C ARG A 243 39.12 4.66 -8.88
N GLU A 244 38.47 5.23 -7.90
CA GLU A 244 38.56 6.65 -7.62
C GLU A 244 39.97 7.00 -7.10
N ARG A 245 40.54 6.18 -6.21
CA ARG A 245 41.90 6.33 -5.74
C ARG A 245 42.92 6.16 -6.87
N LEU A 246 42.69 5.21 -7.77
CA LEU A 246 43.51 5.02 -8.97
C LEU A 246 43.46 6.26 -9.88
N SER A 247 42.26 6.80 -10.13
CA SER A 247 42.12 8.02 -10.93
C SER A 247 42.84 9.23 -10.31
N ARG A 248 42.75 9.39 -9.00
CA ARG A 248 43.49 10.45 -8.27
C ARG A 248 45.00 10.24 -8.37
N ALA A 249 45.49 9.02 -8.12
CA ALA A 249 46.91 8.71 -8.22
C ALA A 249 47.50 9.00 -9.62
N ILE A 250 46.72 8.76 -10.68
CA ILE A 250 47.10 9.11 -12.06
C ILE A 250 47.10 10.63 -12.25
N ALA A 251 46.09 11.35 -11.74
CA ALA A 251 46.02 12.81 -11.82
C ALA A 251 47.17 13.51 -11.07
N ASP A 252 47.59 12.91 -9.94
CA ASP A 252 48.69 13.39 -9.10
C ASP A 252 50.07 12.91 -9.59
N GLU A 253 50.14 12.25 -10.78
CA GLU A 253 51.33 11.66 -11.40
C GLU A 253 52.07 10.64 -10.49
N ASN A 254 51.37 10.07 -9.51
CA ASN A 254 51.91 9.05 -8.62
C ASN A 254 51.74 7.65 -9.23
N TYR A 255 52.63 7.33 -10.15
CA TYR A 255 52.56 6.09 -10.95
C TYR A 255 52.83 4.82 -10.13
N GLU A 256 53.60 4.91 -9.03
CA GLU A 256 53.82 3.76 -8.14
C GLU A 256 52.53 3.37 -7.43
N LEU A 257 51.83 4.33 -6.84
CA LEU A 257 50.51 4.09 -6.21
C LEU A 257 49.48 3.64 -7.22
N ALA A 258 49.46 4.22 -8.43
CA ALA A 258 48.56 3.83 -9.50
C ALA A 258 48.79 2.36 -9.93
N ALA A 259 50.02 1.88 -9.97
CA ALA A 259 50.31 0.47 -10.29
C ALA A 259 49.77 -0.49 -9.22
N ILE A 260 49.97 -0.18 -7.93
CA ILE A 260 49.46 -0.99 -6.80
C ILE A 260 47.91 -1.06 -6.85
N LEU A 261 47.23 0.08 -6.97
CA LEU A 261 45.76 0.16 -7.01
C LEU A 261 45.16 -0.56 -8.22
N ARG A 262 45.82 -0.54 -9.36
CA ARG A 262 45.45 -1.31 -10.54
C ARG A 262 45.53 -2.81 -10.29
N ASP A 263 46.57 -3.27 -9.65
CA ASP A 263 46.79 -4.69 -9.37
C ASP A 263 45.79 -5.20 -8.30
N GLU A 264 45.48 -4.39 -7.26
CA GLU A 264 44.38 -4.67 -6.33
C GLU A 264 43.02 -4.76 -7.04
N LEU A 265 42.72 -3.87 -8.00
CA LEU A 265 41.50 -3.94 -8.81
C LEU A 265 41.41 -5.21 -9.66
N ARG A 266 42.51 -5.75 -10.13
CA ARG A 266 42.55 -7.04 -10.85
C ARG A 266 42.26 -8.20 -9.92
N GLN A 267 42.79 -8.23 -8.70
CA GLN A 267 42.54 -9.31 -7.73
C GLN A 267 41.08 -9.37 -7.27
N LEU A 268 40.31 -8.29 -7.40
CA LEU A 268 38.86 -8.26 -7.12
C LEU A 268 38.00 -8.70 -8.34
N GLN A 269 38.61 -9.16 -9.42
CA GLN A 269 37.90 -9.67 -10.62
C GLN A 269 37.85 -11.21 -10.68
N ASP A 270 38.67 -11.88 -9.89
CA ASP A 270 38.69 -13.33 -9.71
C ASP A 270 37.86 -13.72 -8.46
#